data_6b3f30a19382d9ad1ba51da29b6983f3
#
_entry.id   6b3f30a19382d9ad1ba51da29b6983f3
#
_cell.length_a   1.000
_cell.length_b   1.000
_cell.length_c   1.000
_cell.angle_alpha   90.00
_cell.angle_beta   90.00
_cell.angle_gamma   90.00
#
_symmetry.space_group_name_H-M   'P 1'
#
loop_
_entity.id
_entity.type
_entity.pdbx_description
1 polymer ?
#
loop_
_entity_poly.entity_id
_entity_poly.type
_entity_poly.pdbx_seq_one_letter_code
_entity_poly.pdbx_strand_id
1 'polypeptide(L)'
;MATSSEEDYLRAIYELDNGTGMVRSVDVATALGVSKPSVNKALTVLEEEGYITRMRYAPIQLTHKGKINGKRLQDRYQTVQAFFVEKLGIKPEIAAEEAHKMEHALSKDTVTRLKEFMDSEASAK
;
A
#
# COMPACT_ATOMS: atom_id res chain seq x y z
N MET A 1 -4.19 12.88 -8.84
CA MET A 1 -4.71 11.76 -8.07
C MET A 1 -4.08 10.46 -8.53
N ALA A 2 -3.56 9.66 -7.61
CA ALA A 2 -2.86 8.43 -7.98
C ALA A 2 -3.84 7.38 -8.51
N THR A 3 -3.41 6.64 -9.54
CA THR A 3 -4.17 5.50 -10.06
C THR A 3 -4.01 4.32 -9.08
N SER A 4 -4.84 3.29 -9.21
CA SER A 4 -4.73 2.10 -8.38
C SER A 4 -3.36 1.44 -8.53
N SER A 5 -2.79 1.43 -9.73
CA SER A 5 -1.45 0.89 -9.96
C SER A 5 -0.38 1.70 -9.22
N GLU A 6 -0.47 3.04 -9.28
CA GLU A 6 0.46 3.92 -8.55
C GLU A 6 0.34 3.72 -7.05
N GLU A 7 -0.87 3.53 -6.54
CA GLU A 7 -1.10 3.25 -5.13
C GLU A 7 -0.44 1.94 -4.71
N ASP A 8 -0.53 0.89 -5.54
CA ASP A 8 0.11 -0.39 -5.27
C ASP A 8 1.63 -0.23 -5.18
N TYR A 9 2.23 0.55 -6.07
CA TYR A 9 3.68 0.82 -6.04
C TYR A 9 4.06 1.58 -4.78
N LEU A 10 3.30 2.61 -4.41
CA LEU A 10 3.59 3.40 -3.20
C LEU A 10 3.48 2.54 -1.94
N ARG A 11 2.43 1.72 -1.85
CA ARG A 11 2.27 0.81 -0.72
C ARG A 11 3.43 -0.17 -0.62
N ALA A 12 3.84 -0.77 -1.75
CA ALA A 12 4.95 -1.70 -1.78
C ALA A 12 6.25 -1.04 -1.30
N ILE A 13 6.53 0.17 -1.76
CA ILE A 13 7.71 0.91 -1.33
C ILE A 13 7.64 1.18 0.18
N TYR A 14 6.49 1.61 0.67
CA TYR A 14 6.30 1.89 2.09
C TYR A 14 6.56 0.63 2.94
N GLU A 15 6.00 -0.50 2.52
CA GLU A 15 6.15 -1.76 3.26
C GLU A 15 7.58 -2.29 3.22
N LEU A 16 8.24 -2.18 2.06
CA LEU A 16 9.62 -2.61 1.91
C LEU A 16 10.59 -1.70 2.68
N ASP A 17 10.28 -0.41 2.75
CA ASP A 17 11.11 0.57 3.45
C ASP A 17 11.21 0.24 4.93
N ASN A 18 10.09 0.00 5.57
CA ASN A 18 10.01 -0.36 6.99
C ASN A 18 10.94 0.48 7.87
N GLY A 19 11.09 1.77 7.54
CA GLY A 19 11.90 2.71 8.30
C GLY A 19 13.40 2.66 8.01
N THR A 20 13.85 1.79 7.10
CA THR A 20 15.29 1.61 6.83
C THR A 20 15.85 2.56 5.76
N GLY A 21 15.01 3.04 4.85
CA GLY A 21 15.43 3.88 3.73
C GLY A 21 16.28 3.14 2.71
N MET A 22 16.16 1.83 2.62
CA MET A 22 17.04 0.99 1.79
C MET A 22 16.35 0.31 0.61
N VAL A 23 15.18 0.80 0.19
CA VAL A 23 14.42 0.20 -0.92
C VAL A 23 15.08 0.51 -2.25
N ARG A 24 15.23 -0.51 -3.08
CA ARG A 24 15.75 -0.36 -4.45
C ARG A 24 14.71 -0.82 -5.46
N SER A 25 14.87 -0.37 -6.72
CA SER A 25 13.93 -0.72 -7.81
C SER A 25 13.74 -2.21 -7.96
N VAL A 26 14.81 -3.00 -7.80
CA VAL A 26 14.76 -4.46 -7.94
C VAL A 26 13.86 -5.08 -6.85
N ASP A 27 13.86 -4.50 -5.65
CA ASP A 27 13.03 -4.99 -4.55
C ASP A 27 11.55 -4.79 -4.88
N VAL A 28 11.22 -3.63 -5.46
CA VAL A 28 9.85 -3.31 -5.87
C VAL A 28 9.40 -4.24 -7.00
N ALA A 29 10.27 -4.45 -7.98
CA ALA A 29 9.96 -5.35 -9.11
C ALA A 29 9.66 -6.76 -8.61
N THR A 30 10.48 -7.27 -7.69
CA THR A 30 10.29 -8.61 -7.12
C THR A 30 9.01 -8.68 -6.31
N ALA A 31 8.75 -7.69 -5.45
CA ALA A 31 7.58 -7.68 -4.58
C ALA A 31 6.27 -7.67 -5.37
N LEU A 32 6.22 -6.95 -6.49
CA LEU A 32 5.01 -6.82 -7.29
C LEU A 32 4.94 -7.76 -8.49
N GLY A 33 6.03 -8.48 -8.76
CA GLY A 33 6.06 -9.40 -9.90
C GLY A 33 5.97 -8.68 -11.24
N VAL A 34 6.61 -7.51 -11.35
CA VAL A 34 6.57 -6.68 -12.55
C VAL A 34 7.96 -6.46 -13.13
N SER A 35 8.03 -5.95 -14.36
CA SER A 35 9.30 -5.70 -15.05
C SER A 35 9.98 -4.43 -14.53
N LYS A 36 11.30 -4.35 -14.72
CA LYS A 36 12.05 -3.14 -14.39
C LYS A 36 11.56 -1.90 -15.11
N PRO A 37 11.25 -1.93 -16.42
CA PRO A 37 10.69 -0.76 -17.09
C PRO A 37 9.38 -0.28 -16.48
N SER A 38 8.51 -1.21 -16.05
CA SER A 38 7.25 -0.85 -15.38
C SER A 38 7.52 -0.14 -14.06
N VAL A 39 8.48 -0.65 -13.27
CA VAL A 39 8.87 -0.01 -12.01
C VAL A 39 9.40 1.39 -12.27
N ASN A 40 10.33 1.54 -13.22
CA ASN A 40 10.93 2.84 -13.52
C ASN A 40 9.89 3.88 -13.95
N LYS A 41 8.91 3.47 -14.75
CA LYS A 41 7.81 4.34 -15.16
C LYS A 41 6.99 4.79 -13.95
N ALA A 42 6.64 3.87 -13.08
CA ALA A 42 5.88 4.17 -11.87
C ALA A 42 6.66 5.08 -10.91
N LEU A 43 7.95 4.81 -10.74
CA LEU A 43 8.80 5.63 -9.88
C LEU A 43 8.89 7.08 -10.38
N THR A 44 8.95 7.26 -11.70
CA THR A 44 8.96 8.61 -12.29
C THR A 44 7.69 9.37 -11.90
N VAL A 45 6.53 8.72 -12.00
CA VAL A 45 5.25 9.34 -11.64
C VAL A 45 5.21 9.67 -10.14
N LEU A 46 5.63 8.72 -9.30
CA LEU A 46 5.62 8.93 -7.85
C LEU A 46 6.57 10.06 -7.43
N GLU A 47 7.69 10.20 -8.11
CA GLU A 47 8.62 11.27 -7.87
C GLU A 47 8.03 12.62 -8.27
N GLU A 48 7.40 12.69 -9.44
CA GLU A 48 6.74 13.91 -9.91
C GLU A 48 5.61 14.34 -8.98
N GLU A 49 4.91 13.39 -8.40
CA GLU A 49 3.83 13.68 -7.45
C GLU A 49 4.31 13.94 -6.03
N GLY A 50 5.61 13.83 -5.80
CA GLY A 50 6.20 14.19 -4.51
C GLY A 50 6.14 13.13 -3.44
N TYR A 51 5.87 11.88 -3.79
CA TYR A 51 5.83 10.79 -2.80
C TYR A 51 7.20 10.20 -2.49
N ILE A 52 8.12 10.27 -3.47
CA ILE A 52 9.48 9.75 -3.31
C ILE A 52 10.49 10.71 -3.90
N THR A 53 11.76 10.51 -3.51
CA THR A 53 12.90 11.13 -4.19
C THR A 53 13.82 10.01 -4.65
N ARG A 54 14.49 10.25 -5.78
CA ARG A 54 15.49 9.33 -6.32
C ARG A 54 16.75 10.08 -6.66
N MET A 55 17.87 9.52 -6.24
CA MET A 55 19.18 10.03 -6.64
C MET A 55 19.91 8.87 -7.29
N ARG A 56 20.78 9.20 -8.24
CA ARG A 56 21.54 8.20 -8.97
C ARG A 56 22.36 7.35 -7.98
N TYR A 57 22.27 6.02 -8.13
CA TYR A 57 22.98 5.05 -7.30
C TYR A 57 22.60 5.05 -5.82
N ALA A 58 21.49 5.67 -5.47
CA ALA A 58 21.00 5.69 -4.10
C ALA A 58 19.68 4.92 -3.98
N PRO A 59 19.33 4.46 -2.77
CA PRO A 59 18.02 3.85 -2.54
C PRO A 59 16.89 4.87 -2.76
N ILE A 60 15.70 4.36 -3.04
CA ILE A 60 14.49 5.16 -3.13
C ILE A 60 14.16 5.69 -1.74
N GLN A 61 13.91 6.99 -1.62
CA GLN A 61 13.55 7.60 -0.34
C GLN A 61 12.09 8.05 -0.36
N LEU A 62 11.35 7.69 0.67
CA LEU A 62 10.00 8.22 0.86
C LEU A 62 10.09 9.64 1.41
N THR A 63 9.30 10.54 0.82
CA THR A 63 9.12 11.89 1.38
C THR A 63 8.16 11.79 2.57
N HIS A 64 7.99 12.90 3.30
CA HIS A 64 6.98 12.95 4.37
C HIS A 64 5.58 12.61 3.81
N LYS A 65 5.24 13.19 2.66
CA LYS A 65 3.99 12.91 1.96
C LYS A 65 3.88 11.42 1.60
N GLY A 66 4.97 10.82 1.13
CA GLY A 66 5.03 9.40 0.79
C GLY A 66 4.81 8.50 1.98
N LYS A 67 5.39 8.84 3.13
CA LYS A 67 5.22 8.05 4.35
C LYS A 67 3.78 8.10 4.86
N ILE A 68 3.17 9.28 4.88
CA ILE A 68 1.78 9.45 5.32
C ILE A 68 0.83 8.67 4.41
N ASN A 69 0.98 8.83 3.10
CA ASN A 69 0.09 8.17 2.14
C ASN A 69 0.34 6.66 2.06
N GLY A 70 1.59 6.24 2.16
CA GLY A 70 1.93 4.82 2.21
C GLY A 70 1.30 4.12 3.40
N LYS A 71 1.37 4.75 4.57
CA LYS A 71 0.73 4.22 5.77
C LYS A 71 -0.78 4.13 5.61
N ARG A 72 -1.39 5.17 5.04
CA ARG A 72 -2.84 5.19 4.78
C ARG A 72 -3.25 4.03 3.86
N LEU A 73 -2.47 3.79 2.81
CA LEU A 73 -2.73 2.70 1.87
C LEU A 73 -2.58 1.34 2.53
N GLN A 74 -1.56 1.17 3.37
CA GLN A 74 -1.35 -0.06 4.11
C GLN A 74 -2.51 -0.32 5.08
N ASP A 75 -2.91 0.70 5.83
CA ASP A 75 -4.03 0.59 6.78
C ASP A 75 -5.32 0.22 6.06
N ARG A 76 -5.58 0.82 4.90
CA ARG A 76 -6.77 0.52 4.10
C ARG A 76 -6.80 -0.95 3.68
N TYR A 77 -5.72 -1.42 3.11
CA TYR A 77 -5.62 -2.82 2.66
C TYR A 77 -5.79 -3.79 3.84
N GLN A 78 -5.08 -3.54 4.93
CA GLN A 78 -5.12 -4.42 6.10
C GLN A 78 -6.50 -4.44 6.74
N THR A 79 -7.18 -3.30 6.77
CA THR A 79 -8.54 -3.22 7.33
C THR A 79 -9.53 -4.07 6.52
N VAL A 80 -9.49 -3.96 5.20
CA VAL A 80 -10.37 -4.75 4.33
C VAL A 80 -10.05 -6.25 4.44
N GLN A 81 -8.76 -6.60 4.43
CA GLN A 81 -8.34 -7.98 4.56
C GLN A 81 -8.80 -8.57 5.90
N ALA A 82 -8.59 -7.83 6.99
CA ALA A 82 -8.98 -8.28 8.33
C ALA A 82 -10.49 -8.50 8.42
N PHE A 83 -11.27 -7.62 7.82
CA PHE A 83 -12.72 -7.77 7.79
C PHE A 83 -13.11 -9.09 7.11
N PHE A 84 -12.52 -9.38 5.96
CA PHE A 84 -12.82 -10.61 5.22
C PHE A 84 -12.45 -11.85 6.02
N VAL A 85 -11.29 -11.86 6.65
CA VAL A 85 -10.82 -13.01 7.41
C VAL A 85 -11.59 -13.17 8.73
N GLU A 86 -11.65 -12.10 9.52
CA GLU A 86 -12.17 -12.19 10.89
C GLU A 86 -13.69 -12.19 10.99
N LYS A 87 -14.37 -11.47 10.08
CA LYS A 87 -15.84 -11.35 10.15
C LYS A 87 -16.55 -12.25 9.18
N LEU A 88 -15.96 -12.51 8.00
CA LEU A 88 -16.61 -13.33 6.98
C LEU A 88 -16.03 -14.74 6.88
N GLY A 89 -14.94 -15.03 7.61
CA GLY A 89 -14.34 -16.36 7.60
C GLY A 89 -13.69 -16.73 6.27
N ILE A 90 -13.31 -15.74 5.47
CA ILE A 90 -12.67 -15.99 4.17
C ILE A 90 -11.22 -16.41 4.41
N LYS A 91 -10.76 -17.39 3.65
CA LYS A 91 -9.36 -17.87 3.77
C LYS A 91 -8.39 -16.72 3.52
N PRO A 92 -7.28 -16.63 4.28
CA PRO A 92 -6.34 -15.50 4.16
C PRO A 92 -5.84 -15.25 2.72
N GLU A 93 -5.57 -16.31 1.95
CA GLU A 93 -5.07 -16.16 0.58
C GLU A 93 -6.10 -15.49 -0.33
N ILE A 94 -7.36 -15.87 -0.18
CA ILE A 94 -8.46 -15.32 -0.96
C ILE A 94 -8.74 -13.88 -0.49
N ALA A 95 -8.74 -13.66 0.83
CA ALA A 95 -8.96 -12.36 1.41
C ALA A 95 -7.91 -11.34 0.94
N ALA A 96 -6.65 -11.75 0.87
CA ALA A 96 -5.57 -10.89 0.40
C ALA A 96 -5.79 -10.45 -1.05
N GLU A 97 -6.15 -11.40 -1.92
CA GLU A 97 -6.39 -11.11 -3.33
C GLU A 97 -7.60 -10.20 -3.53
N GLU A 98 -8.71 -10.51 -2.86
CA GLU A 98 -9.93 -9.73 -3.01
C GLU A 98 -9.84 -8.36 -2.36
N ALA A 99 -9.18 -8.27 -1.20
CA ALA A 99 -8.95 -6.99 -0.56
C ALA A 99 -8.11 -6.06 -1.44
N HIS A 100 -7.10 -6.61 -2.10
CA HIS A 100 -6.27 -5.85 -3.02
C HIS A 100 -7.09 -5.23 -4.16
N LYS A 101 -8.04 -5.99 -4.69
CA LYS A 101 -8.92 -5.50 -5.77
C LYS A 101 -9.94 -4.49 -5.26
N MET A 102 -10.52 -4.75 -4.11
CA MET A 102 -11.63 -3.97 -3.58
C MET A 102 -11.21 -2.65 -2.93
N GLU A 103 -10.05 -2.62 -2.29
CA GLU A 103 -9.63 -1.46 -1.50
C GLU A 103 -9.61 -0.15 -2.29
N HIS A 104 -9.20 -0.22 -3.56
CA HIS A 104 -9.09 0.97 -4.41
C HIS A 104 -10.45 1.61 -4.74
N ALA A 105 -11.52 0.84 -4.63
CA ALA A 105 -12.87 1.31 -4.93
C ALA A 105 -13.57 1.96 -3.74
N LEU A 106 -13.01 1.81 -2.54
CA LEU A 106 -13.63 2.31 -1.33
C LEU A 106 -13.29 3.78 -1.06
N SER A 107 -14.27 4.56 -0.64
CA SER A 107 -14.03 5.94 -0.21
C SER A 107 -13.32 5.96 1.15
N LYS A 108 -12.71 7.10 1.48
CA LYS A 108 -12.08 7.30 2.78
C LYS A 108 -13.09 7.11 3.91
N ASP A 109 -14.32 7.61 3.72
CA ASP A 109 -15.37 7.48 4.71
C ASP A 109 -15.72 6.02 4.98
N THR A 110 -15.88 5.22 3.92
CA THR A 110 -16.17 3.80 4.07
C THR A 110 -15.06 3.07 4.80
N VAL A 111 -13.80 3.36 4.46
CA VAL A 111 -12.64 2.74 5.12
C VAL A 111 -12.60 3.13 6.60
N THR A 112 -12.83 4.40 6.91
CA THR A 112 -12.86 4.90 8.29
C THR A 112 -13.92 4.17 9.12
N ARG A 113 -15.13 4.05 8.57
CA ARG A 113 -16.22 3.34 9.24
C ARG A 113 -15.94 1.87 9.43
N LEU A 114 -15.32 1.25 8.43
CA LEU A 114 -14.93 -0.17 8.52
C LEU A 114 -13.87 -0.36 9.60
N LYS A 115 -12.90 0.52 9.67
CA LYS A 115 -11.86 0.47 10.69
C LYS A 115 -12.44 0.66 12.08
N GLU A 116 -13.36 1.63 12.25
CA GLU A 116 -14.06 1.85 13.52
C GLU A 116 -14.84 0.60 13.94
N PHE A 117 -15.51 -0.04 13.00
CA PHE A 117 -16.23 -1.28 13.26
C PHE A 117 -15.28 -2.38 13.76
N MET A 118 -14.15 -2.56 13.07
CA MET A 118 -13.18 -3.58 13.46
C MET A 118 -12.58 -3.29 14.83
N ASP A 119 -12.24 -2.05 15.12
CA ASP A 119 -11.68 -1.65 16.41
C ASP A 119 -12.71 -1.83 17.53
N SER A 120 -13.97 -1.48 17.28
CA SER A 120 -15.06 -1.63 18.24
C SER A 120 -15.29 -3.10 18.59
N GLU A 121 -15.30 -3.98 17.59
CA GLU A 121 -15.48 -5.41 17.80
C GLU A 121 -14.30 -6.01 18.59
N ALA A 122 -13.09 -5.55 18.32
CA ALA A 122 -11.91 -5.99 19.04
C ALA A 122 -11.99 -5.57 20.53
N SER A 123 -12.49 -4.35 20.79
CA SER A 123 -12.63 -3.82 22.15
C SER A 123 -13.76 -4.50 22.93
N ALA A 124 -14.77 -5.04 22.25
CA ALA A 124 -15.91 -5.70 22.88
C ALA A 124 -15.58 -7.08 23.40
N LYS A 125 -14.43 -7.61 23.05
CA LYS A 125 -13.94 -8.90 23.53
C LYS A 125 -13.06 -8.68 24.75
#